data_63412f5762cf77d12561de6a77cdcd03
#
_entry.id   63412f5762cf77d12561de6a77cdcd03
#
_cell.length_a   1.000
_cell.length_b   1.000
_cell.length_c   1.000
_cell.angle_alpha   90.00
_cell.angle_beta   90.00
_cell.angle_gamma   90.00
#
_symmetry.space_group_name_H-M   'P 1'
#
loop_
_entity.id
_entity.type
_entity.pdbx_description
1 polymer ?
#
loop_
_entity_poly.entity_id
_entity_poly.type
_entity_poly.pdbx_seq_one_letter_code
_entity_poly.pdbx_strand_id
1 'polypeptide(L)'
;MCGTARRKEMGMAIFQKNKYLEDLGLKKKDYGVNWLSKNDERMRDFNYEEKMYGFCSAETWNMDRIFCEWLYSHCKMYLEITDGKVDLEFHSVEIDGEEVTQLQCIQRILKLTGEALIKSDGEVATKNLREAILIWAEVFPLMWW
;
A
#
# COMPACT_ATOMS: atom_id res chain seq x y z
N MET A 1 19.49 -16.30 24.51
CA MET A 1 18.02 -16.22 24.35
C MET A 1 17.59 -15.11 23.42
N CYS A 2 18.07 -13.89 23.60
CA CYS A 2 17.76 -12.78 22.68
C CYS A 2 18.30 -12.98 21.25
N GLY A 3 19.36 -13.76 21.04
CA GLY A 3 19.97 -13.99 19.73
C GLY A 3 19.13 -14.85 18.78
N THR A 4 18.33 -15.80 19.29
CA THR A 4 17.51 -16.69 18.46
C THR A 4 16.22 -15.99 18.00
N ALA A 5 15.60 -15.18 18.84
CA ALA A 5 14.45 -14.39 18.50
C ALA A 5 14.82 -13.31 17.47
N ARG A 6 15.95 -12.62 17.63
CA ARG A 6 16.45 -11.64 16.66
C ARG A 6 16.78 -12.25 15.30
N ARG A 7 17.36 -13.46 15.26
CA ARG A 7 17.63 -14.17 14.01
C ARG A 7 16.33 -14.56 13.28
N LYS A 8 15.29 -14.97 14.03
CA LYS A 8 13.98 -15.31 13.48
C LYS A 8 13.28 -14.08 12.94
N GLU A 9 13.34 -12.96 13.65
CA GLU A 9 12.79 -11.68 13.21
C GLU A 9 13.53 -11.15 11.98
N MET A 10 14.87 -11.24 11.94
CA MET A 10 15.67 -10.84 10.79
C MET A 10 15.43 -11.72 9.56
N GLY A 11 15.21 -13.02 9.72
CA GLY A 11 14.89 -13.93 8.61
C GLY A 11 13.50 -13.73 8.04
N MET A 12 12.61 -12.97 8.74
CA MET A 12 11.25 -12.69 8.34
C MET A 12 10.99 -11.20 8.08
N ALA A 13 12.05 -10.36 8.08
CA ALA A 13 11.92 -8.90 7.98
C ALA A 13 11.22 -8.40 6.70
N ILE A 14 11.38 -9.14 5.59
CA ILE A 14 10.73 -8.80 4.31
C ILE A 14 9.29 -9.27 4.23
N PHE A 15 8.88 -10.24 5.06
CA PHE A 15 7.51 -10.74 5.08
C PHE A 15 6.67 -9.87 6.01
N GLN A 16 5.55 -9.40 5.51
CA GLN A 16 4.71 -8.44 6.22
C GLN A 16 3.32 -9.00 6.43
N LYS A 17 2.70 -8.56 7.51
CA LYS A 17 1.26 -8.70 7.73
C LYS A 17 0.61 -7.35 7.47
N ASN A 18 -0.47 -7.35 6.69
CA ASN A 18 -1.26 -6.16 6.42
C ASN A 18 -2.74 -6.46 6.63
N LYS A 19 -3.25 -6.00 7.78
CA LYS A 19 -4.64 -6.24 8.15
C LYS A 19 -5.63 -5.60 7.18
N TYR A 20 -5.32 -4.43 6.63
CA TYR A 20 -6.21 -3.77 5.67
C TYR A 20 -6.39 -4.59 4.40
N LEU A 21 -5.31 -5.19 3.90
CA LEU A 21 -5.37 -6.04 2.72
C LEU A 21 -6.07 -7.36 3.01
N GLU A 22 -5.87 -7.93 4.19
CA GLU A 22 -6.59 -9.13 4.62
C GLU A 22 -8.10 -8.86 4.78
N ASP A 23 -8.47 -7.72 5.35
CA ASP A 23 -9.87 -7.30 5.48
C ASP A 23 -10.52 -7.05 4.11
N LEU A 24 -9.74 -6.64 3.11
CA LEU A 24 -10.20 -6.50 1.73
C LEU A 24 -10.47 -7.85 1.06
N GLY A 25 -9.90 -8.94 1.58
CA GLY A 25 -10.08 -10.30 1.07
C GLY A 25 -8.82 -10.95 0.52
N LEU A 26 -7.66 -10.30 0.61
CA LEU A 26 -6.41 -10.89 0.17
C LEU A 26 -5.85 -11.85 1.22
N LYS A 27 -5.28 -12.96 0.76
CA LYS A 27 -4.53 -13.88 1.62
C LYS A 27 -3.13 -13.34 1.84
N LYS A 28 -2.51 -13.74 2.94
CA LYS A 28 -1.15 -13.29 3.30
C LYS A 28 -0.13 -13.50 2.18
N LYS A 29 -0.22 -14.61 1.47
CA LYS A 29 0.68 -14.93 0.33
C LYS A 29 0.47 -14.03 -0.90
N ASP A 30 -0.62 -13.28 -0.96
CA ASP A 30 -1.03 -12.54 -2.16
C ASP A 30 -0.59 -11.07 -2.13
N TYR A 31 0.03 -10.61 -1.05
CA TYR A 31 0.49 -9.22 -0.96
C TYR A 31 1.95 -9.11 -0.54
N GLY A 32 2.55 -7.94 -0.81
CA GLY A 32 3.96 -7.68 -0.55
C GLY A 32 4.85 -8.65 -1.31
N VAL A 33 5.87 -9.16 -0.64
CA VAL A 33 6.76 -10.20 -1.15
C VAL A 33 6.52 -11.54 -0.46
N ASN A 34 5.37 -11.71 0.17
CA ASN A 34 5.03 -12.92 0.95
C ASN A 34 4.90 -14.19 0.09
N TRP A 35 4.88 -14.05 -1.23
CA TRP A 35 4.89 -15.16 -2.18
C TRP A 35 6.25 -15.87 -2.24
N LEU A 36 7.32 -15.23 -1.76
CA LEU A 36 8.65 -15.82 -1.73
C LEU A 36 8.72 -16.99 -0.75
N SER A 37 9.46 -18.03 -1.12
CA SER A 37 9.80 -19.10 -0.20
C SER A 37 10.79 -18.60 0.86
N LYS A 38 10.59 -19.02 2.09
CA LYS A 38 11.55 -18.73 3.17
C LYS A 38 12.95 -19.30 2.90
N ASN A 39 13.02 -20.33 2.04
CA ASN A 39 14.25 -21.00 1.66
C ASN A 39 14.79 -20.51 0.32
N ASP A 40 14.27 -19.40 -0.22
CA ASP A 40 14.81 -18.81 -1.44
C ASP A 40 16.29 -18.47 -1.23
N GLU A 41 17.13 -18.88 -2.20
CA GLU A 41 18.58 -18.68 -2.13
C GLU A 41 19.00 -17.21 -2.12
N ARG A 42 18.11 -16.31 -2.55
CA ARG A 42 18.33 -14.85 -2.52
C ARG A 42 17.90 -14.20 -1.20
N MET A 43 17.38 -15.00 -0.24
CA MET A 43 16.83 -14.46 1.00
C MET A 43 17.85 -13.64 1.80
N ARG A 44 19.10 -14.07 1.78
CA ARG A 44 20.20 -13.34 2.44
C ARG A 44 20.36 -11.92 1.86
N ASP A 45 20.31 -11.81 0.54
CA ASP A 45 20.44 -10.53 -0.15
C ASP A 45 19.23 -9.65 0.10
N PHE A 46 18.04 -10.23 0.06
CA PHE A 46 16.78 -9.49 0.34
C PHE A 46 16.76 -8.94 1.77
N ASN A 47 17.21 -9.72 2.75
CA ASN A 47 17.28 -9.25 4.13
C ASN A 47 18.34 -8.14 4.31
N TYR A 48 19.45 -8.23 3.63
CA TYR A 48 20.46 -7.17 3.61
C TYR A 48 19.89 -5.88 3.00
N GLU A 49 19.22 -5.97 1.87
CA GLU A 49 18.59 -4.83 1.20
C GLU A 49 17.55 -4.17 2.11
N GLU A 50 16.69 -4.94 2.74
CA GLU A 50 15.70 -4.45 3.70
C GLU A 50 16.35 -3.66 4.83
N LYS A 51 17.44 -4.19 5.37
CA LYS A 51 18.17 -3.53 6.45
C LYS A 51 18.84 -2.23 6.00
N MET A 52 19.40 -2.21 4.79
CA MET A 52 20.12 -1.06 4.28
C MET A 52 19.24 0.02 3.68
N TYR A 53 18.14 -0.37 3.04
CA TYR A 53 17.31 0.54 2.24
C TYR A 53 15.86 0.64 2.73
N GLY A 54 15.41 -0.25 3.60
CA GLY A 54 14.04 -0.31 4.07
C GLY A 54 13.09 -1.04 3.12
N PHE A 55 13.60 -1.61 2.03
CA PHE A 55 12.86 -2.46 1.10
C PHE A 55 13.83 -3.38 0.37
N CYS A 56 13.33 -4.42 -0.28
CA CYS A 56 14.18 -5.34 -1.04
C CYS A 56 13.85 -5.31 -2.54
N SER A 57 14.79 -5.78 -3.35
CA SER A 57 14.66 -5.77 -4.81
C SER A 57 13.50 -6.63 -5.33
N ALA A 58 13.03 -7.61 -4.55
CA ALA A 58 11.85 -8.38 -4.91
C ALA A 58 10.60 -7.49 -5.06
N GLU A 59 10.51 -6.37 -4.34
CA GLU A 59 9.41 -5.42 -4.45
C GLU A 59 9.40 -4.67 -5.78
N THR A 60 10.51 -4.66 -6.50
CA THR A 60 10.60 -3.97 -7.79
C THR A 60 10.05 -4.77 -8.98
N TRP A 61 9.72 -6.05 -8.78
CA TRP A 61 9.18 -6.89 -9.85
C TRP A 61 7.76 -6.53 -10.23
N ASN A 62 6.98 -6.06 -9.26
CA ASN A 62 5.59 -5.67 -9.41
C ASN A 62 5.36 -4.32 -8.72
N MET A 63 6.10 -3.32 -9.13
CA MET A 63 6.07 -2.01 -8.47
C MET A 63 4.68 -1.37 -8.48
N ASP A 64 3.93 -1.54 -9.56
CA ASP A 64 2.55 -1.07 -9.67
C ASP A 64 1.65 -1.71 -8.63
N ARG A 65 1.75 -3.02 -8.45
CA ARG A 65 0.99 -3.77 -7.45
C ARG A 65 1.41 -3.37 -6.03
N ILE A 66 2.71 -3.31 -5.77
CA ILE A 66 3.25 -2.89 -4.46
C ILE A 66 2.81 -1.46 -4.12
N PHE A 67 2.86 -0.55 -5.08
CA PHE A 67 2.40 0.81 -4.88
C PHE A 67 0.89 0.87 -4.63
N CYS A 68 0.10 0.09 -5.34
CA CYS A 68 -1.35 -0.01 -5.13
C CYS A 68 -1.68 -0.47 -3.71
N GLU A 69 -0.98 -1.49 -3.21
CA GLU A 69 -1.11 -1.99 -1.84
C GLU A 69 -0.74 -0.91 -0.82
N TRP A 70 0.34 -0.20 -1.07
CA TRP A 70 0.81 0.91 -0.24
C TRP A 70 -0.24 2.02 -0.17
N LEU A 71 -0.72 2.46 -1.32
CA LEU A 71 -1.68 3.56 -1.40
C LEU A 71 -2.99 3.21 -0.70
N TYR A 72 -3.53 2.02 -0.95
CA TYR A 72 -4.74 1.54 -0.29
C TYR A 72 -4.57 1.52 1.23
N SER A 73 -3.51 0.88 1.71
CA SER A 73 -3.27 0.68 3.14
C SER A 73 -3.03 2.00 3.87
N HIS A 74 -2.23 2.87 3.28
CA HIS A 74 -1.93 4.17 3.90
C HIS A 74 -3.15 5.09 3.93
N CYS A 75 -3.96 5.09 2.88
CA CYS A 75 -5.22 5.84 2.87
C CYS A 75 -6.21 5.32 3.91
N LYS A 76 -6.28 3.99 4.10
CA LYS A 76 -7.11 3.39 5.16
C LYS A 76 -6.67 3.88 6.54
N MET A 77 -5.39 3.77 6.83
CA MET A 77 -4.85 4.21 8.13
C MET A 77 -5.02 5.72 8.31
N TYR A 78 -4.80 6.50 7.27
CA TYR A 78 -4.99 7.95 7.30
C TYR A 78 -6.41 8.34 7.72
N LEU A 79 -7.43 7.67 7.18
CA LEU A 79 -8.82 7.92 7.58
C LEU A 79 -9.06 7.60 9.06
N GLU A 80 -8.50 6.51 9.55
CA GLU A 80 -8.63 6.14 10.98
C GLU A 80 -7.95 7.16 11.89
N ILE A 81 -6.72 7.56 11.56
CA ILE A 81 -5.93 8.47 12.38
C ILE A 81 -6.52 9.89 12.39
N THR A 82 -7.08 10.33 11.28
CA THR A 82 -7.64 11.69 11.17
C THR A 82 -9.06 11.81 11.69
N ASP A 83 -9.73 10.69 11.95
CA ASP A 83 -11.10 10.70 12.46
C ASP A 83 -11.19 11.48 13.78
N GLY A 84 -12.06 12.49 13.81
CA GLY A 84 -12.23 13.37 14.95
C GLY A 84 -11.10 14.39 15.19
N LYS A 85 -10.07 14.41 14.32
CA LYS A 85 -8.91 15.33 14.46
C LYS A 85 -8.80 16.33 13.32
N VAL A 86 -9.16 15.94 12.12
CA VAL A 86 -9.05 16.76 10.91
C VAL A 86 -10.38 16.75 10.17
N ASP A 87 -10.84 17.94 9.78
CA ASP A 87 -12.02 18.05 8.91
C ASP A 87 -11.59 17.84 7.44
N LEU A 88 -11.77 16.63 6.95
CA LEU A 88 -11.42 16.26 5.59
C LEU A 88 -12.38 16.80 4.52
N GLU A 89 -13.45 17.48 4.93
CA GLU A 89 -14.39 18.16 4.02
C GLU A 89 -14.07 19.65 3.85
N PHE A 90 -13.13 20.17 4.65
CA PHE A 90 -12.80 21.59 4.63
C PHE A 90 -12.01 22.01 3.36
N HIS A 91 -11.04 21.20 2.96
CA HIS A 91 -10.24 21.45 1.76
C HIS A 91 -10.77 20.67 0.57
N SER A 92 -10.68 21.28 -0.60
CA SER A 92 -11.05 20.68 -1.88
C SER A 92 -9.93 20.86 -2.89
N VAL A 93 -9.94 20.01 -3.90
CA VAL A 93 -9.08 20.12 -5.08
C VAL A 93 -9.96 20.02 -6.33
N GLU A 94 -9.43 20.44 -7.46
CA GLU A 94 -10.11 20.31 -8.74
C GLU A 94 -9.66 19.03 -9.44
N ILE A 95 -10.64 18.17 -9.75
CA ILE A 95 -10.44 16.94 -10.52
C ILE A 95 -11.34 17.00 -11.74
N ASP A 96 -10.76 17.03 -12.93
CA ASP A 96 -11.49 17.09 -14.21
C ASP A 96 -12.53 18.24 -14.26
N GLY A 97 -12.15 19.41 -13.75
CA GLY A 97 -13.02 20.58 -13.71
C GLY A 97 -14.08 20.57 -12.61
N GLU A 98 -14.09 19.56 -11.75
CA GLU A 98 -15.03 19.41 -10.64
C GLU A 98 -14.31 19.62 -9.31
N GLU A 99 -14.94 20.36 -8.40
CA GLU A 99 -14.45 20.55 -7.04
C GLU A 99 -14.76 19.30 -6.20
N VAL A 100 -13.71 18.66 -5.68
CA VAL A 100 -13.79 17.41 -4.92
C VAL A 100 -13.13 17.61 -3.57
N THR A 101 -13.83 17.27 -2.48
CA THR A 101 -13.24 17.39 -1.14
C THR A 101 -12.13 16.38 -0.92
N GLN A 102 -11.25 16.66 0.04
CA GLN A 102 -10.19 15.74 0.43
C GLN A 102 -10.77 14.37 0.80
N LEU A 103 -11.85 14.33 1.57
CA LEU A 103 -12.52 13.07 1.93
C LEU A 103 -12.99 12.29 0.71
N GLN A 104 -13.66 12.97 -0.23
CA GLN A 104 -14.13 12.33 -1.47
C GLN A 104 -12.98 11.80 -2.31
N CYS A 105 -11.87 12.53 -2.38
CA CYS A 105 -10.66 12.06 -3.07
C CYS A 105 -10.13 10.77 -2.47
N ILE A 106 -10.01 10.72 -1.14
CA ILE A 106 -9.52 9.53 -0.44
C ILE A 106 -10.48 8.35 -0.63
N GLN A 107 -11.78 8.58 -0.56
CA GLN A 107 -12.79 7.54 -0.80
C GLN A 107 -12.71 6.99 -2.22
N ARG A 108 -12.53 7.84 -3.23
CA ARG A 108 -12.34 7.43 -4.63
C ARG A 108 -11.06 6.61 -4.81
N ILE A 109 -9.95 7.04 -4.20
CA ILE A 109 -8.68 6.31 -4.21
C ILE A 109 -8.86 4.92 -3.61
N LEU A 110 -9.51 4.80 -2.47
CA LEU A 110 -9.74 3.53 -1.80
C LEU A 110 -10.60 2.58 -2.64
N LYS A 111 -11.63 3.11 -3.29
CA LYS A 111 -12.47 2.30 -4.17
C LYS A 111 -11.69 1.79 -5.37
N LEU A 112 -10.95 2.66 -6.05
CA LEU A 112 -10.18 2.32 -7.24
C LEU A 112 -9.05 1.33 -6.94
N THR A 113 -8.28 1.58 -5.89
CA THR A 113 -7.18 0.69 -5.48
C THR A 113 -7.70 -0.63 -4.93
N GLY A 114 -8.76 -0.61 -4.12
CA GLY A 114 -9.38 -1.82 -3.61
C GLY A 114 -9.88 -2.73 -4.73
N GLU A 115 -10.57 -2.18 -5.72
CA GLU A 115 -11.01 -2.93 -6.90
C GLU A 115 -9.83 -3.48 -7.71
N ALA A 116 -8.78 -2.67 -7.90
CA ALA A 116 -7.58 -3.10 -8.61
C ALA A 116 -6.90 -4.30 -7.94
N LEU A 117 -6.91 -4.33 -6.60
CA LEU A 117 -6.26 -5.39 -5.83
C LEU A 117 -7.01 -6.72 -5.85
N ILE A 118 -8.35 -6.70 -5.95
CA ILE A 118 -9.17 -7.92 -5.89
C ILE A 118 -9.61 -8.43 -7.27
N LYS A 119 -9.54 -7.61 -8.33
CA LYS A 119 -9.93 -8.03 -9.67
C LYS A 119 -8.79 -8.75 -10.38
N SER A 120 -9.14 -9.80 -11.12
CA SER A 120 -8.19 -10.58 -11.91
C SER A 120 -7.88 -9.97 -13.27
N ASP A 121 -8.69 -9.03 -13.76
CA ASP A 121 -8.48 -8.35 -15.03
C ASP A 121 -7.41 -7.28 -14.90
N GLY A 122 -6.25 -7.52 -15.52
CA GLY A 122 -5.10 -6.63 -15.47
C GLY A 122 -5.33 -5.28 -16.13
N GLU A 123 -6.15 -5.19 -17.16
CA GLU A 123 -6.46 -3.90 -17.82
C GLU A 123 -7.29 -3.00 -16.91
N VAL A 124 -8.30 -3.57 -16.27
CA VAL A 124 -9.15 -2.84 -15.32
C VAL A 124 -8.32 -2.39 -14.11
N ALA A 125 -7.48 -3.28 -13.58
CA ALA A 125 -6.60 -2.95 -12.47
C ALA A 125 -5.65 -1.80 -12.81
N THR A 126 -5.02 -1.83 -13.98
CA THR A 126 -4.13 -0.78 -14.45
C THR A 126 -4.85 0.55 -14.62
N LYS A 127 -6.03 0.54 -15.22
CA LYS A 127 -6.85 1.74 -15.40
C LYS A 127 -7.24 2.35 -14.06
N ASN A 128 -7.71 1.53 -13.13
CA ASN A 128 -8.10 1.97 -11.80
C ASN A 128 -6.93 2.58 -11.05
N LEU A 129 -5.76 1.95 -11.11
CA LEU A 129 -4.58 2.45 -10.41
C LEU A 129 -4.10 3.79 -11.00
N ARG A 130 -4.11 3.94 -12.32
CA ARG A 130 -3.77 5.22 -12.96
C ARG A 130 -4.70 6.34 -12.51
N GLU A 131 -5.99 6.08 -12.49
CA GLU A 131 -6.99 7.04 -12.04
C GLU A 131 -6.77 7.41 -10.57
N ALA A 132 -6.52 6.43 -9.72
CA ALA A 132 -6.22 6.66 -8.30
C ALA A 132 -4.94 7.52 -8.11
N ILE A 133 -3.90 7.26 -8.89
CA ILE A 133 -2.65 8.04 -8.84
C ILE A 133 -2.90 9.48 -9.24
N LEU A 134 -3.70 9.73 -10.27
CA LEU A 134 -4.03 11.10 -10.71
C LEU A 134 -4.78 11.87 -9.62
N ILE A 135 -5.73 11.23 -8.96
CA ILE A 135 -6.45 11.83 -7.83
C ILE A 135 -5.48 12.08 -6.67
N TRP A 136 -4.65 11.09 -6.35
CA TRP A 136 -3.67 11.22 -5.26
C TRP A 136 -2.67 12.34 -5.51
N ALA A 137 -2.22 12.51 -6.74
CA ALA A 137 -1.31 13.60 -7.13
C ALA A 137 -1.88 14.98 -6.78
N GLU A 138 -3.20 15.17 -6.91
CA GLU A 138 -3.85 16.42 -6.56
C GLU A 138 -4.05 16.59 -5.05
N VAL A 139 -4.36 15.52 -4.32
CA VAL A 139 -4.77 15.60 -2.91
C VAL A 139 -3.61 15.41 -1.92
N PHE A 140 -2.51 14.74 -2.32
CA PHE A 140 -1.47 14.37 -1.35
C PHE A 140 -0.85 15.56 -0.61
N PRO A 141 -0.71 16.78 -1.17
CA PRO A 141 -0.16 17.90 -0.40
C PRO A 141 -1.01 18.33 0.79
N LEU A 142 -2.29 17.92 0.81
CA LEU A 142 -3.23 18.19 1.89
C LEU A 142 -3.23 17.08 2.97
N MET A 143 -2.59 15.95 2.70
CA MET A 143 -2.64 14.76 3.56
C MET A 143 -1.59 14.84 4.69
N TRP A 144 -1.91 15.63 5.67
CA TRP A 144 -1.13 15.73 6.91
C TRP A 144 -2.09 15.82 8.11
N TRP A 145 -1.57 15.63 9.32
CA TRP A 145 -2.39 15.70 10.53
C TRP A 145 -1.58 16.07 11.77
#